data_5c7eb4cda66bbb1e23de9f89d0f331e3
#
_entry.id   5c7eb4cda66bbb1e23de9f89d0f331e3
#
_cell.length_a   1.000
_cell.length_b   1.000
_cell.length_c   1.000
_cell.angle_alpha   90.00
_cell.angle_beta   90.00
_cell.angle_gamma   90.00
#
_symmetry.space_group_name_H-M   'P 1'
#
loop_
_entity.id
_entity.type
_entity.pdbx_description
1 polymer ?
#
loop_
_entity_poly.entity_id
_entity_poly.type
_entity_poly.pdbx_seq_one_letter_code
_entity_poly.pdbx_strand_id
1 'polypeptide(L)'
;MINDDVASPELMDALSLARTPHGTVDNVMRVHSLRPNTMLGHVKLYRAALHDDANTLPMWLQEVIGSYVSMLNQCPYSYANHWANASHLMGSPKRALAVEKALRQQDPEQVFEGAELALMRYTQKLTLTPGTMVQADVQALQDAGLDDGEILEANQIIGYFSYVNRCLNGLGVTTDGDIVGYYSGSSD
;
A
#
# COMPACT_ATOMS: atom_id res chain seq x y z
N MET A 1 5.53 5.13 -21.74
CA MET A 1 5.94 3.76 -21.35
C MET A 1 6.44 3.03 -22.59
N ILE A 2 7.39 2.11 -22.46
CA ILE A 2 7.87 1.28 -23.58
C ILE A 2 6.92 0.10 -23.74
N ASN A 3 6.53 -0.22 -24.98
CA ASN A 3 5.70 -1.39 -25.29
C ASN A 3 6.55 -2.68 -25.25
N ASP A 4 5.91 -3.80 -24.95
CA ASP A 4 6.58 -5.09 -24.78
C ASP A 4 7.27 -5.59 -26.06
N ASP A 5 6.73 -5.27 -27.23
CA ASP A 5 7.24 -5.65 -28.56
C ASP A 5 8.59 -4.98 -28.93
N VAL A 6 8.92 -3.88 -28.24
CA VAL A 6 10.19 -3.13 -28.44
C VAL A 6 11.04 -3.10 -27.16
N ALA A 7 10.68 -3.90 -26.16
CA ALA A 7 11.40 -3.96 -24.89
C ALA A 7 12.78 -4.62 -25.04
N SER A 8 13.79 -4.04 -24.37
CA SER A 8 15.10 -4.67 -24.26
C SER A 8 15.03 -5.95 -23.42
N PRO A 9 16.00 -6.91 -23.54
CA PRO A 9 16.05 -8.08 -22.68
C PRO A 9 16.02 -7.73 -21.17
N GLU A 10 16.75 -6.69 -20.77
CA GLU A 10 16.75 -6.19 -19.38
C GLU A 10 15.36 -5.72 -18.93
N LEU A 11 14.61 -5.02 -19.79
CA LEU A 11 13.25 -4.60 -19.49
C LEU A 11 12.31 -5.80 -19.42
N MET A 12 12.45 -6.77 -20.33
CA MET A 12 11.62 -7.99 -20.32
C MET A 12 11.81 -8.79 -19.02
N ASP A 13 13.04 -8.91 -18.54
CA ASP A 13 13.35 -9.55 -17.26
C ASP A 13 12.68 -8.80 -16.09
N ALA A 14 12.78 -7.49 -16.07
CA ALA A 14 12.14 -6.66 -15.04
C ALA A 14 10.60 -6.78 -15.08
N LEU A 15 9.98 -6.73 -16.26
CA LEU A 15 8.53 -6.91 -16.44
C LEU A 15 8.08 -8.29 -15.98
N SER A 16 8.88 -9.35 -16.23
CA SER A 16 8.54 -10.71 -15.80
C SER A 16 8.43 -10.84 -14.27
N LEU A 17 9.29 -10.12 -13.53
CA LEU A 17 9.27 -10.09 -12.06
C LEU A 17 8.14 -9.23 -11.49
N ALA A 18 7.61 -8.30 -12.29
CA ALA A 18 6.56 -7.37 -11.89
C ALA A 18 5.14 -7.86 -12.20
N ARG A 19 4.96 -9.10 -12.67
CA ARG A 19 3.63 -9.65 -13.00
C ARG A 19 2.77 -9.80 -11.76
N THR A 20 1.52 -9.38 -11.92
CA THR A 20 0.45 -9.57 -10.93
C THR A 20 -0.03 -11.02 -10.90
N PRO A 21 -0.85 -11.44 -9.93
CA PRO A 21 -1.54 -12.73 -9.95
C PRO A 21 -2.39 -12.96 -11.21
N HIS A 22 -2.86 -11.90 -11.86
CA HIS A 22 -3.61 -11.96 -13.13
C HIS A 22 -2.71 -12.18 -14.37
N GLY A 23 -1.38 -12.24 -14.19
CA GLY A 23 -0.40 -12.39 -15.28
C GLY A 23 -0.12 -11.10 -16.05
N THR A 24 -0.73 -9.97 -15.68
CA THR A 24 -0.51 -8.64 -16.24
C THR A 24 0.63 -7.91 -15.53
N VAL A 25 1.07 -6.80 -16.08
CA VAL A 25 1.96 -5.84 -15.41
C VAL A 25 1.23 -4.52 -15.32
N ASP A 26 0.95 -4.08 -14.11
CA ASP A 26 0.18 -2.87 -13.85
C ASP A 26 0.98 -1.60 -14.15
N ASN A 27 0.27 -0.49 -14.40
CA ASN A 27 0.85 0.78 -14.79
C ASN A 27 1.83 1.33 -13.74
N VAL A 28 1.63 1.02 -12.45
CA VAL A 28 2.59 1.37 -11.38
C VAL A 28 3.99 0.82 -11.64
N MET A 29 4.10 -0.34 -12.28
CA MET A 29 5.37 -0.94 -12.67
C MET A 29 5.79 -0.49 -14.07
N ARG A 30 4.86 -0.44 -15.03
CA ARG A 30 5.14 -0.03 -16.43
C ARG A 30 5.72 1.37 -16.56
N VAL A 31 5.39 2.28 -15.64
CA VAL A 31 5.95 3.64 -15.63
C VAL A 31 7.47 3.65 -15.47
N HIS A 32 8.06 2.59 -14.92
CA HIS A 32 9.51 2.42 -14.79
C HIS A 32 10.21 1.92 -16.06
N SER A 33 9.49 1.65 -17.16
CA SER A 33 10.02 0.98 -18.36
C SER A 33 11.25 1.67 -18.99
N LEU A 34 11.39 2.98 -18.81
CA LEU A 34 12.59 3.74 -19.26
C LEU A 34 13.82 3.54 -18.35
N ARG A 35 13.66 2.94 -17.20
CA ARG A 35 14.72 2.68 -16.20
C ARG A 35 14.45 1.37 -15.46
N PRO A 36 14.67 0.20 -16.10
CA PRO A 36 14.33 -1.12 -15.55
C PRO A 36 14.86 -1.35 -14.13
N ASN A 37 16.04 -0.83 -13.80
CA ASN A 37 16.61 -0.96 -12.45
C ASN A 37 15.72 -0.32 -11.37
N THR A 38 14.99 0.75 -11.70
CA THR A 38 14.05 1.36 -10.74
C THR A 38 12.81 0.48 -10.55
N MET A 39 12.38 -0.26 -11.57
CA MET A 39 11.31 -1.26 -11.46
C MET A 39 11.75 -2.41 -10.53
N LEU A 40 12.96 -2.94 -10.72
CA LEU A 40 13.50 -4.01 -9.87
C LEU A 40 13.58 -3.58 -8.40
N GLY A 41 14.07 -2.36 -8.14
CA GLY A 41 14.10 -1.78 -6.79
C GLY A 41 12.70 -1.66 -6.19
N HIS A 42 11.74 -1.18 -6.96
CA HIS A 42 10.35 -1.04 -6.54
C HIS A 42 9.72 -2.40 -6.21
N VAL A 43 9.81 -3.40 -7.10
CA VAL A 43 9.28 -4.75 -6.86
C VAL A 43 9.84 -5.37 -5.58
N LYS A 44 11.16 -5.23 -5.35
CA LYS A 44 11.80 -5.76 -4.14
C LYS A 44 11.29 -5.07 -2.88
N LEU A 45 11.20 -3.74 -2.89
CA LEU A 45 10.69 -2.98 -1.74
C LEU A 45 9.22 -3.30 -1.46
N TYR A 46 8.39 -3.37 -2.50
CA TYR A 46 6.98 -3.73 -2.40
C TYR A 46 6.78 -5.09 -1.73
N ARG A 47 7.51 -6.11 -2.23
CA ARG A 47 7.41 -7.46 -1.69
C ARG A 47 7.91 -7.54 -0.25
N ALA A 48 9.01 -6.87 0.06
CA ALA A 48 9.54 -6.87 1.42
C ALA A 48 8.62 -6.14 2.41
N ALA A 49 7.95 -5.06 1.99
CA ALA A 49 7.09 -4.28 2.88
C ALA A 49 5.71 -4.92 3.12
N LEU A 50 5.11 -5.60 2.10
CA LEU A 50 3.72 -6.07 2.18
C LEU A 50 3.54 -7.58 2.02
N HIS A 51 4.49 -8.30 1.43
CA HIS A 51 4.29 -9.69 1.01
C HIS A 51 5.42 -10.63 1.48
N ASP A 52 6.18 -10.23 2.49
CA ASP A 52 7.16 -11.13 3.11
C ASP A 52 6.45 -12.04 4.11
N ASP A 53 6.79 -13.34 4.07
CA ASP A 53 6.20 -14.35 4.97
C ASP A 53 6.58 -14.12 6.45
N ALA A 54 7.58 -13.28 6.72
CA ALA A 54 7.98 -12.88 8.06
C ALA A 54 7.11 -11.76 8.65
N ASN A 55 6.29 -11.10 7.85
CA ASN A 55 5.38 -10.06 8.34
C ASN A 55 4.30 -10.68 9.23
N THR A 56 4.05 -10.04 10.38
CA THR A 56 3.12 -10.52 11.41
C THR A 56 1.82 -9.74 11.49
N LEU A 57 1.82 -8.49 11.03
CA LEU A 57 0.57 -7.72 10.92
C LEU A 57 -0.40 -8.40 9.93
N PRO A 58 -1.69 -8.54 10.29
CA PRO A 58 -2.68 -9.12 9.38
C PRO A 58 -2.72 -8.43 8.03
N MET A 59 -2.76 -9.18 6.93
CA MET A 59 -2.70 -8.64 5.56
C MET A 59 -3.80 -7.60 5.31
N TRP A 60 -5.03 -7.83 5.79
CA TRP A 60 -6.10 -6.83 5.66
C TRP A 60 -5.74 -5.49 6.30
N LEU A 61 -5.02 -5.51 7.43
CA LEU A 61 -4.60 -4.31 8.15
C LEU A 61 -3.47 -3.60 7.42
N GLN A 62 -2.51 -4.35 6.86
CA GLN A 62 -1.44 -3.81 6.02
C GLN A 62 -2.03 -3.06 4.80
N GLU A 63 -3.04 -3.66 4.14
CA GLU A 63 -3.74 -3.06 3.01
C GLU A 63 -4.57 -1.82 3.44
N VAL A 64 -5.16 -1.83 4.63
CA VAL A 64 -5.84 -0.65 5.20
C VAL A 64 -4.86 0.48 5.47
N ILE A 65 -3.69 0.19 6.07
CA ILE A 65 -2.62 1.19 6.29
C ILE A 65 -2.21 1.83 4.96
N GLY A 66 -1.91 1.01 3.95
CA GLY A 66 -1.53 1.48 2.61
C GLY A 66 -2.61 2.32 1.94
N SER A 67 -3.88 1.90 2.07
CA SER A 67 -5.04 2.63 1.55
C SER A 67 -5.21 3.98 2.25
N TYR A 68 -5.00 4.01 3.58
CA TYR A 68 -5.11 5.27 4.34
C TYR A 68 -4.01 6.26 3.96
N VAL A 69 -2.76 5.80 3.84
CA VAL A 69 -1.67 6.64 3.30
C VAL A 69 -2.03 7.19 1.92
N SER A 70 -2.63 6.36 1.07
CA SER A 70 -3.01 6.76 -0.28
C SER A 70 -4.15 7.77 -0.32
N MET A 71 -5.12 7.64 0.61
CA MET A 71 -6.16 8.67 0.82
C MET A 71 -5.56 10.01 1.25
N LEU A 72 -4.69 9.98 2.27
CA LEU A 72 -4.04 11.18 2.82
C LEU A 72 -3.16 11.89 1.79
N ASN A 73 -2.45 11.13 0.95
CA ASN A 73 -1.62 11.63 -0.15
C ASN A 73 -2.43 11.96 -1.42
N GLN A 74 -3.75 11.78 -1.42
CA GLN A 74 -4.63 12.00 -2.58
C GLN A 74 -4.15 11.25 -3.83
N CYS A 75 -3.80 9.97 -3.69
CA CYS A 75 -3.36 9.09 -4.77
C CYS A 75 -4.48 8.13 -5.18
N PRO A 76 -5.32 8.47 -6.19
CA PRO A 76 -6.46 7.64 -6.56
C PRO A 76 -6.06 6.28 -7.11
N TYR A 77 -4.94 6.18 -7.82
CA TYR A 77 -4.42 4.91 -8.34
C TYR A 77 -4.17 3.89 -7.22
N SER A 78 -3.32 4.27 -6.28
CA SER A 78 -2.92 3.40 -5.18
C SER A 78 -4.10 3.08 -4.26
N TYR A 79 -4.92 4.09 -3.97
CA TYR A 79 -6.14 3.91 -3.18
C TYR A 79 -7.08 2.87 -3.82
N ALA A 80 -7.36 2.97 -5.12
CA ALA A 80 -8.27 2.05 -5.79
C ALA A 80 -7.81 0.59 -5.66
N ASN A 81 -6.53 0.32 -5.93
CA ASN A 81 -5.97 -1.04 -5.87
C ASN A 81 -5.96 -1.62 -4.46
N HIS A 82 -5.41 -0.88 -3.51
CA HIS A 82 -5.21 -1.39 -2.14
C HIS A 82 -6.51 -1.40 -1.33
N TRP A 83 -7.44 -0.46 -1.60
CA TRP A 83 -8.76 -0.52 -0.98
C TRP A 83 -9.60 -1.69 -1.49
N ALA A 84 -9.49 -2.06 -2.75
CA ALA A 84 -10.12 -3.26 -3.26
C ALA A 84 -9.61 -4.51 -2.52
N ASN A 85 -8.30 -4.62 -2.32
CA ASN A 85 -7.69 -5.71 -1.56
C ASN A 85 -8.15 -5.71 -0.08
N ALA A 86 -8.06 -4.57 0.59
CA ALA A 86 -8.49 -4.42 1.98
C ALA A 86 -9.95 -4.83 2.18
N SER A 87 -10.83 -4.36 1.28
CA SER A 87 -12.26 -4.66 1.33
C SER A 87 -12.54 -6.16 1.18
N HIS A 88 -11.85 -6.82 0.24
CA HIS A 88 -11.96 -8.26 0.05
C HIS A 88 -11.49 -9.02 1.30
N LEU A 89 -10.29 -8.70 1.79
CA LEU A 89 -9.68 -9.38 2.94
C LEU A 89 -10.42 -9.17 4.25
N MET A 90 -11.13 -8.05 4.42
CA MET A 90 -12.01 -7.84 5.59
C MET A 90 -13.22 -8.79 5.59
N GLY A 91 -13.60 -9.37 4.46
CA GLY A 91 -14.70 -10.34 4.35
C GLY A 91 -16.09 -9.81 4.74
N SER A 92 -16.24 -8.50 4.93
CA SER A 92 -17.49 -7.85 5.35
C SER A 92 -17.68 -6.50 4.67
N PRO A 93 -18.56 -6.40 3.67
CA PRO A 93 -18.85 -5.14 2.99
C PRO A 93 -19.32 -4.03 3.95
N LYS A 94 -20.06 -4.40 5.01
CA LYS A 94 -20.50 -3.45 6.02
C LYS A 94 -19.33 -2.87 6.82
N ARG A 95 -18.35 -3.73 7.22
CA ARG A 95 -17.14 -3.30 7.92
C ARG A 95 -16.29 -2.43 6.99
N ALA A 96 -16.07 -2.84 5.75
CA ALA A 96 -15.30 -2.08 4.78
C ALA A 96 -15.88 -0.67 4.58
N LEU A 97 -17.19 -0.54 4.39
CA LEU A 97 -17.84 0.76 4.24
C LEU A 97 -17.70 1.65 5.49
N ALA A 98 -17.80 1.08 6.68
CA ALA A 98 -17.63 1.83 7.93
C ALA A 98 -16.18 2.32 8.08
N VAL A 99 -15.20 1.46 7.81
CA VAL A 99 -13.78 1.78 7.85
C VAL A 99 -13.44 2.87 6.83
N GLU A 100 -13.89 2.70 5.58
CA GLU A 100 -13.66 3.71 4.53
C GLU A 100 -14.18 5.09 4.95
N LYS A 101 -15.41 5.14 5.48
CA LYS A 101 -16.02 6.38 5.93
C LYS A 101 -15.21 7.06 7.04
N ALA A 102 -14.80 6.30 8.06
CA ALA A 102 -14.03 6.81 9.19
C ALA A 102 -12.67 7.36 8.73
N LEU A 103 -11.95 6.63 7.86
CA LEU A 103 -10.65 7.06 7.34
C LEU A 103 -10.75 8.29 6.44
N ARG A 104 -11.79 8.39 5.60
CA ARG A 104 -12.05 9.60 4.79
C ARG A 104 -12.35 10.82 5.66
N GLN A 105 -12.95 10.63 6.81
CA GLN A 105 -13.22 11.69 7.80
C GLN A 105 -12.00 11.98 8.68
N GLN A 106 -10.92 11.20 8.55
CA GLN A 106 -9.73 11.25 9.41
C GLN A 106 -10.09 11.07 10.90
N ASP A 107 -11.10 10.25 11.17
CA ASP A 107 -11.64 9.93 12.50
C ASP A 107 -11.69 8.39 12.69
N PRO A 108 -10.51 7.74 12.79
CA PRO A 108 -10.43 6.28 12.91
C PRO A 108 -11.06 5.73 14.19
N GLU A 109 -11.21 6.54 15.24
CA GLU A 109 -11.86 6.19 16.49
C GLU A 109 -13.31 5.69 16.34
N GLN A 110 -13.96 6.03 15.23
CA GLN A 110 -15.33 5.55 14.97
C GLN A 110 -15.40 4.03 14.76
N VAL A 111 -14.30 3.38 14.38
CA VAL A 111 -14.30 1.97 13.95
C VAL A 111 -13.13 1.14 14.45
N PHE A 112 -12.06 1.78 14.94
CA PHE A 112 -10.87 1.10 15.45
C PHE A 112 -10.69 1.35 16.95
N GLU A 113 -10.11 0.40 17.64
CA GLU A 113 -9.73 0.48 19.05
C GLU A 113 -8.36 -0.18 19.28
N GLY A 114 -7.78 -0.01 20.46
CA GLY A 114 -6.51 -0.64 20.86
C GLY A 114 -5.38 -0.43 19.85
N ALA A 115 -4.70 -1.52 19.51
CA ALA A 115 -3.54 -1.52 18.59
C ALA A 115 -3.90 -1.02 17.18
N GLU A 116 -5.07 -1.40 16.65
CA GLU A 116 -5.52 -0.96 15.33
C GLU A 116 -5.68 0.57 15.29
N LEU A 117 -6.29 1.16 16.31
CA LEU A 117 -6.45 2.60 16.40
C LEU A 117 -5.11 3.32 16.54
N ALA A 118 -4.19 2.80 17.37
CA ALA A 118 -2.86 3.35 17.52
C ALA A 118 -2.10 3.37 16.18
N LEU A 119 -2.19 2.28 15.40
CA LEU A 119 -1.62 2.20 14.05
C LEU A 119 -2.23 3.22 13.09
N MET A 120 -3.55 3.44 13.10
CA MET A 120 -4.18 4.44 12.23
C MET A 120 -3.75 5.88 12.59
N ARG A 121 -3.64 6.20 13.87
CA ARG A 121 -3.13 7.50 14.33
C ARG A 121 -1.67 7.73 13.95
N TYR A 122 -0.84 6.70 14.14
CA TYR A 122 0.56 6.71 13.73
C TYR A 122 0.68 6.89 12.20
N THR A 123 -0.11 6.14 11.42
CA THR A 123 -0.17 6.25 9.96
C THR A 123 -0.51 7.68 9.53
N GLN A 124 -1.53 8.27 10.13
CA GLN A 124 -1.95 9.64 9.81
C GLN A 124 -0.84 10.65 10.09
N LYS A 125 -0.26 10.60 11.28
CA LYS A 125 0.78 11.55 11.71
C LYS A 125 2.04 11.41 10.86
N LEU A 126 2.53 10.17 10.67
CA LEU A 126 3.74 9.91 9.88
C LEU A 126 3.55 10.31 8.40
N THR A 127 2.34 10.17 7.86
CA THR A 127 2.06 10.56 6.47
C THR A 127 1.98 12.07 6.29
N LEU A 128 1.26 12.77 7.18
CA LEU A 128 0.96 14.20 7.02
C LEU A 128 2.05 15.11 7.56
N THR A 129 2.69 14.71 8.67
CA THR A 129 3.64 15.55 9.41
C THR A 129 4.87 14.77 9.88
N PRO A 130 5.61 14.09 8.98
CA PRO A 130 6.72 13.20 9.37
C PRO A 130 7.80 13.90 10.19
N GLY A 131 8.03 15.19 9.98
CA GLY A 131 9.01 15.96 10.73
C GLY A 131 8.63 16.26 12.18
N THR A 132 7.41 15.91 12.60
CA THR A 132 6.92 16.09 13.98
C THR A 132 6.90 14.79 14.80
N MET A 133 7.35 13.68 14.20
CA MET A 133 7.43 12.39 14.90
C MET A 133 8.41 12.47 16.06
N VAL A 134 8.02 11.88 17.19
CA VAL A 134 8.81 11.82 18.42
C VAL A 134 8.77 10.43 19.04
N GLN A 135 9.65 10.13 19.98
CA GLN A 135 9.69 8.83 20.64
C GLN A 135 8.35 8.43 21.26
N ALA A 136 7.57 9.38 21.76
CA ALA A 136 6.25 9.12 22.33
C ALA A 136 5.25 8.50 21.32
N ASP A 137 5.43 8.72 20.02
CA ASP A 137 4.59 8.11 18.98
C ASP A 137 4.87 6.62 18.86
N VAL A 138 6.12 6.19 19.00
CA VAL A 138 6.51 4.77 19.04
C VAL A 138 6.06 4.14 20.37
N GLN A 139 6.25 4.85 21.49
CA GLN A 139 5.81 4.38 22.80
C GLN A 139 4.30 4.13 22.83
N ALA A 140 3.49 4.97 22.19
CA ALA A 140 2.05 4.76 22.11
C ALA A 140 1.66 3.46 21.39
N LEU A 141 2.44 3.01 20.39
CA LEU A 141 2.25 1.72 19.72
C LEU A 141 2.62 0.57 20.65
N GLN A 142 3.74 0.68 21.35
CA GLN A 142 4.17 -0.34 22.35
C GLN A 142 3.16 -0.46 23.50
N ASP A 143 2.66 0.67 24.02
CA ASP A 143 1.63 0.71 25.07
C ASP A 143 0.30 0.09 24.61
N ALA A 144 0.03 0.14 23.31
CA ALA A 144 -1.12 -0.53 22.69
C ALA A 144 -0.92 -2.03 22.44
N GLY A 145 0.29 -2.57 22.74
CA GLY A 145 0.60 -3.99 22.69
C GLY A 145 1.32 -4.46 21.44
N LEU A 146 1.76 -3.55 20.57
CA LEU A 146 2.54 -3.89 19.38
C LEU A 146 4.02 -4.12 19.76
N ASP A 147 4.64 -5.13 19.18
CA ASP A 147 6.07 -5.35 19.31
C ASP A 147 6.88 -4.49 18.34
N ASP A 148 8.21 -4.47 18.51
CA ASP A 148 9.11 -3.64 17.69
C ASP A 148 9.12 -4.09 16.21
N GLY A 149 8.86 -5.38 15.93
CA GLY A 149 8.75 -5.93 14.58
C GLY A 149 7.49 -5.40 13.87
N GLU A 150 6.34 -5.49 14.51
CA GLU A 150 5.05 -4.97 14.00
C GLU A 150 5.10 -3.45 13.78
N ILE A 151 5.77 -2.72 14.69
CA ILE A 151 5.99 -1.28 14.54
C ILE A 151 6.87 -0.99 13.32
N LEU A 152 7.94 -1.77 13.12
CA LEU A 152 8.79 -1.63 11.94
C LEU A 152 8.03 -1.96 10.65
N GLU A 153 7.23 -3.04 10.62
CA GLU A 153 6.37 -3.39 9.49
C GLU A 153 5.45 -2.23 9.11
N ALA A 154 4.70 -1.71 10.06
CA ALA A 154 3.80 -0.57 9.83
C ALA A 154 4.55 0.66 9.30
N ASN A 155 5.71 0.98 9.88
CA ASN A 155 6.55 2.10 9.43
C ASN A 155 7.03 1.89 7.98
N GLN A 156 7.48 0.69 7.62
CA GLN A 156 7.93 0.36 6.26
C GLN A 156 6.77 0.43 5.25
N ILE A 157 5.58 -0.04 5.60
CA ILE A 157 4.38 0.08 4.78
C ILE A 157 4.06 1.56 4.52
N ILE A 158 4.01 2.39 5.56
CA ILE A 158 3.74 3.83 5.44
C ILE A 158 4.80 4.53 4.59
N GLY A 159 6.07 4.20 4.80
CA GLY A 159 7.20 4.71 4.02
C GLY A 159 7.11 4.34 2.55
N TYR A 160 6.81 3.06 2.25
CA TYR A 160 6.61 2.57 0.89
C TYR A 160 5.47 3.29 0.18
N PHE A 161 4.29 3.38 0.81
CA PHE A 161 3.15 4.08 0.19
C PHE A 161 3.41 5.57 0.02
N SER A 162 4.12 6.20 0.96
CA SER A 162 4.55 7.60 0.82
C SER A 162 5.49 7.82 -0.37
N TYR A 163 6.37 6.86 -0.65
CA TYR A 163 7.23 6.86 -1.84
C TYR A 163 6.42 6.64 -3.12
N VAL A 164 5.66 5.55 -3.21
CA VAL A 164 4.97 5.17 -4.45
C VAL A 164 3.89 6.17 -4.84
N ASN A 165 3.15 6.72 -3.87
CA ASN A 165 2.11 7.73 -4.16
C ASN A 165 2.72 8.99 -4.81
N ARG A 166 3.93 9.40 -4.40
CA ARG A 166 4.63 10.53 -5.04
C ARG A 166 5.05 10.20 -6.47
N CYS A 167 5.51 8.98 -6.72
CA CYS A 167 5.83 8.53 -8.07
C CYS A 167 4.58 8.52 -8.96
N LEU A 168 3.48 7.93 -8.48
CA LEU A 168 2.24 7.82 -9.24
C LEU A 168 1.61 9.17 -9.53
N ASN A 169 1.44 10.01 -8.51
CA ASN A 169 0.86 11.35 -8.66
C ASN A 169 1.76 12.25 -9.54
N GLY A 170 3.08 12.21 -9.30
CA GLY A 170 4.04 13.04 -10.03
C GLY A 170 4.16 12.69 -11.52
N LEU A 171 3.82 11.45 -11.90
CA LEU A 171 3.86 10.96 -13.28
C LEU A 171 2.47 10.83 -13.92
N GLY A 172 1.39 11.16 -13.19
CA GLY A 172 0.03 11.09 -13.68
C GLY A 172 -0.43 9.67 -14.04
N VAL A 173 0.00 8.67 -13.26
CA VAL A 173 -0.35 7.26 -13.53
C VAL A 173 -1.80 7.01 -13.17
N THR A 174 -2.56 6.39 -14.12
CA THR A 174 -3.96 6.02 -13.96
C THR A 174 -4.14 4.50 -13.98
N THR A 175 -5.30 4.01 -13.51
CA THR A 175 -5.68 2.60 -13.56
C THR A 175 -6.20 2.15 -14.93
N ASP A 176 -6.14 3.00 -15.95
CA ASP A 176 -6.64 2.68 -17.29
C ASP A 176 -5.91 1.46 -17.88
N GLY A 177 -6.66 0.39 -18.11
CA GLY A 177 -6.13 -0.87 -18.63
C GLY A 177 -5.62 -1.85 -17.55
N ASP A 178 -5.53 -1.43 -16.30
CA ASP A 178 -5.17 -2.32 -15.18
C ASP A 178 -6.40 -3.09 -14.64
N ILE A 179 -6.14 -4.24 -14.04
CA ILE A 179 -7.14 -4.98 -13.24
C ILE A 179 -6.99 -4.51 -11.81
N VAL A 180 -8.00 -3.80 -11.29
CA VAL A 180 -7.96 -3.21 -9.96
C VAL A 180 -8.09 -4.27 -8.87
N GLY A 181 -7.07 -4.35 -8.02
CA GLY A 181 -7.00 -5.29 -6.90
C GLY A 181 -6.61 -6.71 -7.30
N TYR A 182 -5.94 -7.42 -6.39
CA TYR A 182 -5.41 -8.76 -6.64
C TYR A 182 -6.48 -9.86 -6.51
N TYR A 183 -7.59 -9.57 -5.85
CA TYR A 183 -8.67 -10.53 -5.59
C TYR A 183 -9.88 -10.33 -6.51
N SER A 184 -9.84 -9.36 -7.43
CA SER A 184 -10.90 -9.12 -8.41
C SER A 184 -10.96 -10.28 -9.41
N GLY A 185 -12.13 -10.94 -9.53
CA GLY A 185 -12.35 -12.04 -10.48
C GLY A 185 -12.05 -13.45 -9.94
N SER A 186 -11.59 -13.62 -8.70
CA SER A 186 -11.63 -14.90 -8.02
C SER A 186 -13.07 -15.16 -7.57
N SER A 187 -13.82 -15.88 -8.41
CA SER A 187 -15.06 -16.54 -7.96
C SER A 187 -14.63 -17.70 -7.07
N ASP A 188 -14.86 -17.63 -5.76
CA ASP A 188 -14.91 -18.82 -4.90
C ASP A 188 -16.10 -19.72 -5.29
#